data_7550508d5a8471aa31b46e393c68ca2a
#
_entry.id   7550508d5a8471aa31b46e393c68ca2a
#
_cell.length_a   1.000
_cell.length_b   1.000
_cell.length_c   1.000
_cell.angle_alpha   90.00
_cell.angle_beta   90.00
_cell.angle_gamma   90.00
#
_symmetry.space_group_name_H-M   'P 1'
#
loop_
_entity.id
_entity.type
_entity.pdbx_description
1 polymer ?
#
loop_
_entity_poly.entity_id
_entity_poly.type
_entity_poly.pdbx_seq_one_letter_code
_entity_poly.pdbx_strand_id
1 'polypeptide(L)'
;MLAQRIATALMGDAIATNVFMLGYAYQKGLIPVSAASLVKAIEAIGVAVAANVASFNWGRRAAHDLPRVESIAFPAKTIQIQMPQSLDAMVKKRSAILTDYQNAAYAARYSTLLAQVKTAEQALGHSEQLSKAVAQ
;
A
#
# COMPACT_ATOMS: atom_id res chain seq x y z
N MET A 1 14.30 -7.42 16.79
CA MET A 1 13.12 -7.63 15.90
C MET A 1 11.99 -6.70 16.32
N LEU A 2 11.39 -5.98 15.40
CA LEU A 2 10.22 -5.12 15.65
C LEU A 2 8.93 -5.94 15.41
N ALA A 3 8.64 -6.88 16.31
CA ALA A 3 7.56 -7.85 16.19
C ALA A 3 6.19 -7.19 15.91
N GLN A 4 5.87 -6.11 16.61
CA GLN A 4 4.62 -5.37 16.41
C GLN A 4 4.49 -4.85 14.98
N ARG A 5 5.54 -4.27 14.41
CA ARG A 5 5.50 -3.74 13.03
C ARG A 5 5.26 -4.85 12.02
N ILE A 6 5.93 -5.99 12.19
CA ILE A 6 5.77 -7.15 11.30
C ILE A 6 4.36 -7.71 11.44
N ALA A 7 3.90 -7.96 12.67
CA ALA A 7 2.56 -8.49 12.93
C ALA A 7 1.46 -7.56 12.37
N THR A 8 1.56 -6.26 12.62
CA THR A 8 0.60 -5.28 12.07
C THR A 8 0.61 -5.26 10.54
N ALA A 9 1.80 -5.32 9.92
CA ALA A 9 1.89 -5.30 8.46
C ALA A 9 1.28 -6.56 7.81
N LEU A 10 1.44 -7.73 8.45
CA LEU A 10 0.94 -9.00 7.93
C LEU A 10 -0.53 -9.28 8.25
N MET A 11 -1.00 -8.81 9.42
CA MET A 11 -2.32 -9.16 9.96
C MET A 11 -3.30 -7.98 9.98
N GLY A 12 -2.83 -6.76 9.74
CA GLY A 12 -3.64 -5.55 9.77
C GLY A 12 -3.92 -4.98 11.16
N ASP A 13 -3.55 -5.69 12.24
CA ASP A 13 -3.83 -5.29 13.62
C ASP A 13 -2.63 -5.55 14.55
N ALA A 14 -2.36 -4.58 15.42
CA ALA A 14 -1.30 -4.68 16.44
C ALA A 14 -1.59 -5.75 17.52
N ILE A 15 -2.85 -6.10 17.75
CA ILE A 15 -3.27 -7.16 18.71
C ILE A 15 -2.66 -8.51 18.32
N ALA A 16 -2.50 -8.78 17.03
CA ALA A 16 -1.88 -9.99 16.51
C ALA A 16 -0.44 -10.21 17.03
N THR A 17 0.23 -9.18 17.55
CA THR A 17 1.61 -9.24 18.04
C THR A 17 1.78 -10.30 19.13
N ASN A 18 0.81 -10.44 20.03
CA ASN A 18 0.90 -11.39 21.14
C ASN A 18 0.98 -12.84 20.64
N VAL A 19 0.10 -13.19 19.71
CA VAL A 19 0.06 -14.54 19.14
C VAL A 19 1.21 -14.78 18.16
N PHE A 20 1.65 -13.74 17.45
CA PHE A 20 2.87 -13.78 16.64
C PHE A 20 4.10 -14.10 17.51
N MET A 21 4.27 -13.40 18.64
CA MET A 21 5.37 -13.64 19.56
C MET A 21 5.31 -15.03 20.21
N LEU A 22 4.10 -15.54 20.49
CA LEU A 22 3.91 -16.93 20.95
C LEU A 22 4.44 -17.92 19.90
N GLY A 23 4.14 -17.73 18.64
CA GLY A 23 4.64 -18.55 17.54
C GLY A 23 6.15 -18.48 17.39
N TYR A 24 6.72 -17.28 17.53
CA TYR A 24 8.16 -17.06 17.49
C TYR A 24 8.87 -17.79 18.65
N ALA A 25 8.41 -17.63 19.88
CA ALA A 25 8.94 -18.26 21.07
C ALA A 25 8.83 -19.81 21.00
N TYR A 26 7.71 -20.31 20.50
CA TYR A 26 7.53 -21.74 20.26
C TYR A 26 8.60 -22.29 19.32
N GLN A 27 8.81 -21.64 18.18
CA GLN A 27 9.78 -22.12 17.17
C GLN A 27 11.23 -22.03 17.66
N LYS A 28 11.52 -21.14 18.63
CA LYS A 28 12.81 -21.07 19.32
C LYS A 28 12.98 -22.10 20.44
N GLY A 29 11.99 -22.99 20.65
CA GLY A 29 12.05 -24.02 21.68
C GLY A 29 11.82 -23.53 23.12
N LEU A 30 11.29 -22.31 23.28
CA LEU A 30 11.07 -21.70 24.60
C LEU A 30 9.76 -22.16 25.27
N ILE A 31 8.91 -22.87 24.54
CA ILE A 31 7.60 -23.30 25.01
C ILE A 31 7.52 -24.85 24.95
N PRO A 32 7.41 -25.54 26.09
CA PRO A 32 7.50 -26.99 26.16
C PRO A 32 6.15 -27.70 25.92
N VAL A 33 5.38 -27.27 24.90
CA VAL A 33 4.13 -27.90 24.48
C VAL A 33 4.09 -28.06 22.96
N SER A 34 3.24 -28.95 22.44
CA SER A 34 3.17 -29.16 21.00
C SER A 34 2.48 -28.01 20.26
N ALA A 35 2.83 -27.80 18.99
CA ALA A 35 2.13 -26.83 18.14
C ALA A 35 0.62 -27.14 18.03
N ALA A 36 0.27 -28.41 17.94
CA ALA A 36 -1.12 -28.86 17.91
C ALA A 36 -1.90 -28.47 19.17
N SER A 37 -1.26 -28.55 20.34
CA SER A 37 -1.87 -28.11 21.60
C SER A 37 -2.11 -26.62 21.64
N LEU A 38 -1.14 -25.82 21.13
CA LEU A 38 -1.30 -24.35 21.05
C LEU A 38 -2.41 -23.96 20.07
N VAL A 39 -2.50 -24.61 18.91
CA VAL A 39 -3.57 -24.36 17.95
C VAL A 39 -4.93 -24.71 18.55
N LYS A 40 -5.05 -25.88 19.22
CA LYS A 40 -6.30 -26.25 19.93
C LYS A 40 -6.68 -25.25 21.01
N ALA A 41 -5.72 -24.69 21.74
CA ALA A 41 -5.99 -23.65 22.73
C ALA A 41 -6.52 -22.36 22.08
N ILE A 42 -5.96 -21.96 20.93
CA ILE A 42 -6.46 -20.82 20.13
C ILE A 42 -7.90 -21.08 19.66
N GLU A 43 -8.18 -22.29 19.18
CA GLU A 43 -9.51 -22.70 18.73
C GLU A 43 -10.51 -22.68 19.89
N ALA A 44 -10.11 -23.16 21.07
CA ALA A 44 -10.95 -23.18 22.26
C ALA A 44 -11.35 -21.80 22.79
N ILE A 45 -10.50 -20.78 22.58
CA ILE A 45 -10.83 -19.38 22.90
C ILE A 45 -11.97 -18.85 22.01
N GLY A 46 -12.09 -19.33 20.77
CA GLY A 46 -13.20 -19.04 19.86
C GLY A 46 -13.21 -17.62 19.26
N VAL A 47 -12.22 -16.76 19.57
CA VAL A 47 -12.15 -15.37 19.09
C VAL A 47 -11.13 -15.27 17.96
N ALA A 48 -11.57 -14.79 16.79
CA ALA A 48 -10.72 -14.55 15.61
C ALA A 48 -9.77 -15.72 15.30
N VAL A 49 -10.25 -16.96 15.42
CA VAL A 49 -9.45 -18.19 15.40
C VAL A 49 -8.52 -18.25 14.19
N ALA A 50 -9.06 -18.04 12.98
CA ALA A 50 -8.27 -18.11 11.74
C ALA A 50 -7.12 -17.07 11.73
N ALA A 51 -7.40 -15.83 12.18
CA ALA A 51 -6.40 -14.78 12.26
C ALA A 51 -5.32 -15.10 13.30
N ASN A 52 -5.72 -15.62 14.47
CA ASN A 52 -4.78 -15.98 15.52
C ASN A 52 -3.89 -17.17 15.09
N VAL A 53 -4.44 -18.20 14.46
CA VAL A 53 -3.65 -19.31 13.91
C VAL A 53 -2.70 -18.83 12.82
N ALA A 54 -3.14 -17.93 11.94
CA ALA A 54 -2.27 -17.33 10.93
C ALA A 54 -1.13 -16.54 11.60
N SER A 55 -1.42 -15.70 12.60
CA SER A 55 -0.45 -14.94 13.36
C SER A 55 0.59 -15.83 14.04
N PHE A 56 0.15 -16.91 14.70
CA PHE A 56 1.02 -17.92 15.29
C PHE A 56 1.98 -18.52 14.25
N ASN A 57 1.47 -18.91 13.09
CA ASN A 57 2.28 -19.46 12.02
C ASN A 57 3.26 -18.44 11.41
N TRP A 58 2.89 -17.17 11.30
CA TRP A 58 3.81 -16.12 10.89
C TRP A 58 4.94 -15.90 11.90
N GLY A 59 4.65 -15.95 13.19
CA GLY A 59 5.68 -15.93 14.24
C GLY A 59 6.68 -17.07 14.12
N ARG A 60 6.20 -18.28 13.87
CA ARG A 60 7.06 -19.45 13.63
C ARG A 60 7.97 -19.27 12.41
N ARG A 61 7.40 -18.78 11.29
CA ARG A 61 8.17 -18.48 10.07
C ARG A 61 9.24 -17.43 10.33
N ALA A 62 8.91 -16.37 11.07
CA ALA A 62 9.85 -15.31 11.42
C ALA A 62 11.01 -15.83 12.30
N ALA A 63 10.76 -16.79 13.17
CA ALA A 63 11.81 -17.42 13.96
C ALA A 63 12.75 -18.29 13.13
N HIS A 64 12.28 -18.82 12.01
CA HIS A 64 13.07 -19.63 11.06
C HIS A 64 13.82 -18.76 10.05
N ASP A 65 13.10 -17.83 9.40
CA ASP A 65 13.67 -16.95 8.35
C ASP A 65 13.05 -15.53 8.47
N LEU A 66 13.65 -14.71 9.32
CA LEU A 66 13.20 -13.34 9.56
C LEU A 66 13.31 -12.45 8.30
N PRO A 67 14.42 -12.47 7.54
CA PRO A 67 14.55 -11.64 6.34
C PRO A 67 13.45 -11.90 5.31
N ARG A 68 13.08 -13.17 5.14
CA ARG A 68 12.00 -13.56 4.23
C ARG A 68 10.65 -13.00 4.69
N VAL A 69 10.35 -13.09 5.98
CA VAL A 69 9.11 -12.55 6.53
C VAL A 69 9.07 -11.02 6.45
N GLU A 70 10.20 -10.35 6.70
CA GLU A 70 10.30 -8.89 6.56
C GLU A 70 10.11 -8.44 5.11
N SER A 71 10.64 -9.17 4.13
CA SER A 71 10.43 -8.85 2.71
C SER A 71 8.97 -8.97 2.28
N ILE A 72 8.20 -9.86 2.92
CA ILE A 72 6.75 -10.02 2.67
C ILE A 72 5.96 -8.92 3.41
N ALA A 73 6.32 -8.64 4.67
CA ALA A 73 5.65 -7.62 5.48
C ALA A 73 5.88 -6.20 4.94
N PHE A 74 7.06 -5.95 4.39
CA PHE A 74 7.50 -4.65 3.89
C PHE A 74 8.06 -4.80 2.46
N PRO A 75 7.19 -5.07 1.47
CA PRO A 75 7.65 -5.16 0.09
C PRO A 75 8.30 -3.84 -0.32
N ALA A 76 9.44 -3.92 -0.99
CA ALA A 76 10.09 -2.75 -1.53
C ALA A 76 9.07 -1.98 -2.39
N LYS A 77 8.78 -0.73 -2.02
CA LYS A 77 7.96 0.13 -2.86
C LYS A 77 8.74 0.33 -4.16
N THR A 78 8.30 -0.30 -5.22
CA THR A 78 8.76 0.04 -6.55
C THR A 78 8.35 1.49 -6.79
N ILE A 79 9.31 2.41 -6.70
CA ILE A 79 9.09 3.80 -7.12
C ILE A 79 8.89 3.71 -8.63
N GLN A 80 7.63 3.73 -9.07
CA GLN A 80 7.35 3.98 -10.47
C GLN A 80 7.80 5.41 -10.74
N ILE A 81 8.97 5.55 -11.36
CA ILE A 81 9.42 6.81 -11.93
C ILE A 81 8.39 7.11 -13.02
N GLN A 82 7.42 7.96 -12.69
CA GLN A 82 6.51 8.46 -13.71
C GLN A 82 7.39 9.33 -14.65
N MET A 83 7.64 8.82 -15.83
CA MET A 83 8.28 9.63 -16.88
C MET A 83 7.45 10.92 -17.04
N PRO A 84 8.10 12.07 -17.24
CA PRO A 84 7.40 13.33 -17.43
C PRO A 84 6.39 13.17 -18.57
N GLN A 85 5.11 13.23 -18.21
CA GLN A 85 4.03 13.10 -19.18
C GLN A 85 4.03 14.33 -20.10
N SER A 86 3.78 14.12 -21.39
CA SER A 86 3.54 15.24 -22.30
C SER A 86 2.30 16.02 -21.85
N LEU A 87 2.22 17.31 -22.13
CA LEU A 87 1.06 18.13 -21.82
C LEU A 87 -0.23 17.50 -22.36
N ASP A 88 -0.21 17.00 -23.59
CA ASP A 88 -1.38 16.37 -24.22
C ASP A 88 -1.83 15.10 -23.51
N ALA A 89 -0.89 14.28 -23.02
CA ALA A 89 -1.22 13.08 -22.23
C ALA A 89 -1.87 13.44 -20.89
N MET A 90 -1.39 14.51 -20.24
CA MET A 90 -1.96 15.02 -18.99
C MET A 90 -3.38 15.54 -19.21
N VAL A 91 -3.59 16.34 -20.24
CA VAL A 91 -4.90 16.91 -20.62
C VAL A 91 -5.90 15.79 -20.89
N LYS A 92 -5.52 14.83 -21.73
CA LYS A 92 -6.39 13.69 -22.07
C LYS A 92 -6.82 12.91 -20.83
N LYS A 93 -5.89 12.61 -19.93
CA LYS A 93 -6.16 11.89 -18.67
C LYS A 93 -7.09 12.69 -17.77
N ARG A 94 -6.85 14.00 -17.58
CA ARG A 94 -7.67 14.87 -16.74
C ARG A 94 -9.07 15.08 -17.32
N SER A 95 -9.19 15.29 -18.63
CA SER A 95 -10.49 15.44 -19.28
C SER A 95 -11.35 14.18 -19.12
N ALA A 96 -10.77 12.99 -19.23
CA ALA A 96 -11.50 11.74 -18.98
C ALA A 96 -12.01 11.68 -17.53
N ILE A 97 -11.16 11.95 -16.54
CA ILE A 97 -11.54 11.97 -15.12
C ILE A 97 -12.65 13.00 -14.85
N LEU A 98 -12.57 14.20 -15.42
CA LEU A 98 -13.57 15.26 -15.24
C LEU A 98 -14.91 14.93 -15.90
N THR A 99 -14.88 14.21 -17.02
CA THR A 99 -16.08 13.70 -17.69
C THR A 99 -16.78 12.66 -16.82
N ASP A 100 -16.03 11.72 -16.27
CA ASP A 100 -16.56 10.67 -15.37
C ASP A 100 -17.05 11.26 -14.03
N TYR A 101 -16.37 12.30 -13.52
CA TYR A 101 -16.74 12.95 -12.26
C TYR A 101 -18.07 13.71 -12.35
N GLN A 102 -18.31 14.43 -13.44
CA GLN A 102 -19.54 15.22 -13.58
C GLN A 102 -20.17 15.07 -14.96
N ASN A 103 -19.54 15.59 -16.04
CA ASN A 103 -19.99 15.46 -17.42
C ASN A 103 -18.98 16.06 -18.41
N ALA A 104 -19.22 15.87 -19.70
CA ALA A 104 -18.39 16.42 -20.79
C ALA A 104 -18.31 17.97 -20.83
N ALA A 105 -19.38 18.67 -20.43
CA ALA A 105 -19.38 20.13 -20.38
C ALA A 105 -18.40 20.66 -19.29
N TYR A 106 -18.27 19.96 -18.17
CA TYR A 106 -17.32 20.29 -17.14
C TYR A 106 -15.87 20.07 -17.60
N ALA A 107 -15.59 18.95 -18.27
CA ALA A 107 -14.32 18.68 -18.89
C ALA A 107 -13.93 19.73 -19.98
N ALA A 108 -14.91 20.21 -20.75
CA ALA A 108 -14.69 21.25 -21.75
C ALA A 108 -14.24 22.59 -21.14
N ARG A 109 -14.74 22.98 -19.96
CA ARG A 109 -14.29 24.19 -19.26
C ARG A 109 -12.80 24.13 -18.91
N TYR A 110 -12.33 22.98 -18.42
CA TYR A 110 -10.92 22.74 -18.14
C TYR A 110 -10.06 22.84 -19.42
N SER A 111 -10.49 22.19 -20.50
CA SER A 111 -9.76 22.21 -21.77
C SER A 111 -9.69 23.61 -22.38
N THR A 112 -10.76 24.41 -22.26
CA THR A 112 -10.80 25.81 -22.71
C THR A 112 -9.83 26.69 -21.93
N LEU A 113 -9.82 26.58 -20.60
CA LEU A 113 -8.88 27.31 -19.75
C LEU A 113 -7.44 26.98 -20.12
N LEU A 114 -7.14 25.70 -20.29
CA LEU A 114 -5.79 25.26 -20.62
C LEU A 114 -5.33 25.75 -22.00
N ALA A 115 -6.23 25.77 -22.98
CA ALA A 115 -5.93 26.35 -24.32
C ALA A 115 -5.60 27.83 -24.23
N GLN A 116 -6.30 28.61 -23.41
CA GLN A 116 -6.02 30.02 -23.18
C GLN A 116 -4.61 30.21 -22.55
N VAL A 117 -4.29 29.41 -21.52
CA VAL A 117 -2.98 29.43 -20.87
C VAL A 117 -1.88 29.08 -21.85
N LYS A 118 -2.06 28.03 -22.66
CA LYS A 118 -1.08 27.63 -23.68
C LYS A 118 -0.83 28.71 -24.71
N THR A 119 -1.89 29.38 -25.18
CA THR A 119 -1.76 30.50 -26.14
C THR A 119 -1.00 31.69 -25.52
N ALA A 120 -1.32 32.04 -24.28
CA ALA A 120 -0.65 33.13 -23.58
C ALA A 120 0.84 32.80 -23.32
N GLU A 121 1.15 31.56 -22.91
CA GLU A 121 2.51 31.11 -22.68
C GLU A 121 3.35 31.12 -23.97
N GLN A 122 2.78 30.70 -25.09
CA GLN A 122 3.42 30.75 -26.40
C GLN A 122 3.71 32.19 -26.85
N ALA A 123 2.78 33.14 -26.61
CA ALA A 123 2.96 34.53 -26.92
C ALA A 123 4.10 35.19 -26.13
N LEU A 124 4.42 34.68 -24.94
CA LEU A 124 5.53 35.12 -24.09
C LEU A 124 6.87 34.44 -24.43
N GLY A 125 6.89 33.51 -25.40
CA GLY A 125 8.10 32.77 -25.80
C GLY A 125 8.59 31.75 -24.79
N HIS A 126 7.74 31.31 -23.87
CA HIS A 126 8.08 30.33 -22.85
C HIS A 126 7.76 28.87 -23.29
N SER A 127 8.49 27.91 -22.72
CA SER A 127 8.23 26.49 -22.91
C SER A 127 7.02 26.08 -22.02
N GLU A 128 6.25 25.07 -22.38
CA GLU A 128 5.01 24.56 -21.78
C GLU A 128 5.02 24.33 -20.25
N GLN A 129 5.82 25.06 -19.48
CA GLN A 129 5.95 24.89 -18.03
C GLN A 129 4.71 25.34 -17.26
N LEU A 130 4.17 26.51 -17.62
CA LEU A 130 2.97 27.06 -17.02
C LEU A 130 1.75 26.20 -17.39
N SER A 131 1.64 25.83 -18.66
CA SER A 131 0.58 24.95 -19.15
C SER A 131 0.60 23.60 -18.46
N LYS A 132 1.77 23.02 -18.22
CA LYS A 132 1.92 21.76 -17.45
C LYS A 132 1.56 21.93 -15.98
N ALA A 133 1.92 23.06 -15.35
CA ALA A 133 1.54 23.34 -13.96
C ALA A 133 0.03 23.49 -13.79
N VAL A 134 -0.65 24.12 -14.74
CA VAL A 134 -2.12 24.28 -14.72
C VAL A 134 -2.84 22.98 -15.07
N ALA A 135 -2.21 22.07 -15.84
CA ALA A 135 -2.78 20.78 -16.22
C ALA A 135 -2.70 19.71 -15.12
N GLN A 136 -1.94 19.93 -14.05
CA GLN A 136 -1.81 19.01 -12.91
C GLN A 136 -3.03 19.03 -12.01
#